data_6ae741a1066525048f63f530fa627914
#
_entry.id   6ae741a1066525048f63f530fa627914
#
_cell.length_a   1.000
_cell.length_b   1.000
_cell.length_c   1.000
_cell.angle_alpha   90.00
_cell.angle_beta   90.00
_cell.angle_gamma   90.00
#
_symmetry.space_group_name_H-M   'P 1'
#
loop_
_entity.id
_entity.type
_entity.pdbx_description
1 polymer ?
#
loop_
_entity_poly.entity_id
_entity_poly.type
_entity_poly.pdbx_seq_one_letter_code
_entity_poly.pdbx_strand_id
1 'polypeptide(L)'
;MNATAPYLADEPNTIRTADNTRLFYRDWGQGTPLVFLSGWTLNSDMWAYQMEPLSRLDCRCIAYDRRGHGRSSDPGRGYDFDTLADDLESVLSALDLSGVTLVAHSIASGEAVRYLTRYGSARVARVAFIAPAATPYLLKTDDNPNGIDAALFEQGRLALSRSFPDWIEANAAPYFGPGVSRAPLDWAIRMMLQTSHQAMLELARVQTITDFRAELAKIEVPSLILHGDRDASAPLELTGRPTAALIPGASLHVYEGAGHGFYFTHAERLNQGLLAFLGRQPA
;
A
#
# COMPACT_ATOMS: atom_id res chain seq x y z
N MET A 1 12.50 45.78 -5.82
CA MET A 1 13.49 44.79 -5.35
C MET A 1 12.71 43.49 -5.11
N ASN A 2 12.75 42.60 -6.09
CA ASN A 2 12.13 41.26 -5.91
C ASN A 2 13.09 40.43 -5.09
N ALA A 3 12.73 40.17 -3.84
CA ALA A 3 13.39 39.17 -3.02
C ALA A 3 13.01 37.79 -3.62
N THR A 4 13.91 37.19 -4.39
CA THR A 4 13.86 35.77 -4.70
C THR A 4 13.87 35.02 -3.39
N ALA A 5 12.78 34.30 -3.11
CA ALA A 5 12.73 33.38 -1.97
C ALA A 5 13.96 32.45 -2.04
N PRO A 6 14.62 32.16 -0.90
CA PRO A 6 15.76 31.27 -0.91
C PRO A 6 15.32 29.93 -1.49
N TYR A 7 16.02 29.49 -2.53
CA TYR A 7 15.92 28.16 -3.09
C TYR A 7 16.26 27.17 -1.95
N LEU A 8 15.23 26.61 -1.33
CA LEU A 8 15.44 25.55 -0.37
C LEU A 8 16.09 24.40 -1.15
N ALA A 9 17.34 24.10 -0.85
CA ALA A 9 18.03 22.95 -1.41
C ALA A 9 17.11 21.72 -1.25
N ASP A 10 17.04 20.88 -2.27
CA ASP A 10 16.23 19.66 -2.20
C ASP A 10 16.66 18.86 -0.97
N GLU A 11 15.72 18.61 -0.07
CA GLU A 11 15.98 17.79 1.11
C GLU A 11 16.40 16.40 0.62
N PRO A 12 17.44 15.79 1.20
CA PRO A 12 17.89 14.47 0.78
C PRO A 12 16.74 13.46 0.89
N ASN A 13 16.67 12.53 -0.06
CA ASN A 13 15.63 11.50 -0.17
C ASN A 13 14.20 12.06 -0.33
N THR A 14 14.07 13.14 -1.10
CA THR A 14 12.77 13.76 -1.39
C THR A 14 12.57 13.90 -2.89
N ILE A 15 11.38 13.53 -3.37
CA ILE A 15 10.92 13.70 -4.75
C ILE A 15 9.80 14.73 -4.76
N ARG A 16 9.81 15.63 -5.75
CA ARG A 16 8.72 16.58 -6.00
C ARG A 16 7.80 16.06 -7.08
N THR A 17 6.52 16.03 -6.77
CA THR A 17 5.47 15.70 -7.75
C THR A 17 5.12 16.89 -8.62
N ALA A 18 4.32 16.68 -9.66
CA ALA A 18 3.88 17.73 -10.57
C ALA A 18 3.09 18.85 -9.89
N ASP A 19 2.35 18.55 -8.81
CA ASP A 19 1.62 19.53 -7.98
C ASP A 19 2.46 20.12 -6.85
N ASN A 20 3.80 19.87 -6.88
CA ASN A 20 4.78 20.35 -5.94
C ASN A 20 4.69 19.73 -4.52
N THR A 21 4.00 18.60 -4.37
CA THR A 21 4.03 17.80 -3.13
C THR A 21 5.39 17.14 -2.99
N ARG A 22 5.96 17.14 -1.78
CA ARG A 22 7.23 16.48 -1.49
C ARG A 22 6.95 15.10 -0.94
N LEU A 23 7.52 14.08 -1.59
CA LEU A 23 7.43 12.68 -1.16
C LEU A 23 8.79 12.24 -0.63
N PHE A 24 8.82 11.85 0.63
CA PHE A 24 10.01 11.23 1.22
C PHE A 24 10.12 9.79 0.74
N TYR A 25 11.35 9.32 0.44
CA TYR A 25 11.60 7.93 0.06
C TYR A 25 12.85 7.35 0.73
N ARG A 26 12.92 6.03 0.75
CA ARG A 26 14.10 5.22 1.09
C ARG A 26 14.50 4.44 -0.14
N ASP A 27 15.82 4.26 -0.34
CA ASP A 27 16.39 3.52 -1.46
C ASP A 27 17.60 2.73 -0.94
N TRP A 28 17.44 1.42 -0.83
CA TRP A 28 18.42 0.53 -0.24
C TRP A 28 18.79 -0.62 -1.18
N GLY A 29 20.08 -0.96 -1.23
CA GLY A 29 20.59 -2.05 -2.06
C GLY A 29 20.74 -1.68 -3.53
N GLN A 30 20.99 -2.68 -4.35
CA GLN A 30 21.20 -2.57 -5.80
C GLN A 30 20.62 -3.81 -6.47
N GLY A 31 20.38 -3.76 -7.78
CA GLY A 31 19.85 -4.88 -8.57
C GLY A 31 18.40 -4.69 -8.98
N THR A 32 17.59 -5.75 -8.93
CA THR A 32 16.20 -5.71 -9.38
C THR A 32 15.35 -4.77 -8.52
N PRO A 33 14.67 -3.78 -9.12
CA PRO A 33 13.91 -2.80 -8.34
C PRO A 33 12.59 -3.38 -7.81
N LEU A 34 12.40 -3.26 -6.48
CA LEU A 34 11.14 -3.46 -5.78
C LEU A 34 10.68 -2.12 -5.22
N VAL A 35 9.47 -1.70 -5.58
CA VAL A 35 8.85 -0.48 -5.05
C VAL A 35 7.71 -0.85 -4.13
N PHE A 36 7.87 -0.51 -2.86
CA PHE A 36 6.96 -0.86 -1.78
C PHE A 36 5.99 0.29 -1.50
N LEU A 37 4.71 -0.02 -1.59
CA LEU A 37 3.59 0.89 -1.39
C LEU A 37 2.90 0.56 -0.07
N SER A 38 2.87 1.53 0.85
CA SER A 38 2.41 1.32 2.22
C SER A 38 0.89 1.28 2.34
N GLY A 39 0.39 0.56 3.35
CA GLY A 39 -1.03 0.50 3.68
C GLY A 39 -1.63 1.82 4.14
N TRP A 40 -2.94 1.83 4.37
CA TRP A 40 -3.66 2.96 4.94
C TRP A 40 -3.06 3.39 6.27
N THR A 41 -2.80 4.69 6.42
CA THR A 41 -2.16 5.32 7.59
C THR A 41 -0.74 4.86 7.94
N LEU A 42 -0.16 3.96 7.17
CA LEU A 42 1.22 3.51 7.34
C LEU A 42 2.18 4.30 6.45
N ASN A 43 3.45 4.29 6.79
CA ASN A 43 4.54 4.91 6.04
C ASN A 43 5.61 3.87 5.65
N SER A 44 6.68 4.30 4.99
CA SER A 44 7.73 3.40 4.49
C SER A 44 8.46 2.61 5.59
N ASP A 45 8.35 3.00 6.86
CA ASP A 45 8.95 2.25 7.97
C ASP A 45 8.35 0.85 8.13
N MET A 46 7.09 0.64 7.73
CA MET A 46 6.45 -0.68 7.78
C MET A 46 7.24 -1.76 7.03
N TRP A 47 7.97 -1.37 6.00
CA TRP A 47 8.71 -2.26 5.11
C TRP A 47 10.13 -2.59 5.58
N ALA A 48 10.53 -2.14 6.77
CA ALA A 48 11.90 -2.33 7.29
C ALA A 48 12.33 -3.80 7.28
N TYR A 49 11.43 -4.72 7.62
CA TYR A 49 11.69 -6.17 7.70
C TYR A 49 11.66 -6.88 6.33
N GLN A 50 11.25 -6.18 5.27
CA GLN A 50 11.39 -6.62 3.89
C GLN A 50 12.61 -6.00 3.24
N MET A 51 12.74 -4.68 3.32
CA MET A 51 13.79 -3.93 2.64
C MET A 51 15.19 -4.30 3.12
N GLU A 52 15.39 -4.48 4.45
CA GLU A 52 16.70 -4.78 5.00
C GLU A 52 17.27 -6.10 4.47
N PRO A 53 16.59 -7.26 4.61
CA PRO A 53 17.15 -8.50 4.09
C PRO A 53 17.17 -8.57 2.55
N LEU A 54 16.14 -8.07 1.86
CA LEU A 54 16.07 -8.13 0.40
C LEU A 54 17.15 -7.24 -0.26
N SER A 55 17.49 -6.11 0.34
CA SER A 55 18.54 -5.22 -0.17
C SER A 55 19.94 -5.86 -0.18
N ARG A 56 20.16 -6.92 0.59
CA ARG A 56 21.39 -7.72 0.59
C ARG A 56 21.41 -8.83 -0.46
N LEU A 57 20.27 -9.06 -1.14
CA LEU A 57 20.05 -10.16 -2.07
C LEU A 57 19.84 -9.68 -3.51
N ASP A 58 20.67 -8.71 -3.97
CA ASP A 58 20.60 -8.12 -5.32
C ASP A 58 19.21 -7.53 -5.65
N CYS A 59 18.52 -6.97 -4.65
CA CYS A 59 17.31 -6.20 -4.82
C CYS A 59 17.58 -4.73 -4.47
N ARG A 60 17.14 -3.82 -5.33
CA ARG A 60 17.04 -2.39 -5.00
C ARG A 60 15.67 -2.13 -4.44
N CYS A 61 15.58 -1.89 -3.14
CA CYS A 61 14.34 -1.74 -2.40
C CYS A 61 14.03 -0.26 -2.20
N ILE A 62 12.95 0.22 -2.81
CA ILE A 62 12.48 1.59 -2.71
C ILE A 62 11.14 1.58 -1.96
N ALA A 63 10.96 2.43 -0.96
CA ALA A 63 9.68 2.68 -0.31
C ALA A 63 9.50 4.18 -0.09
N TYR A 64 8.34 4.72 -0.38
CA TYR A 64 8.06 6.13 -0.15
C TYR A 64 6.89 6.33 0.82
N ASP A 65 6.91 7.46 1.52
CA ASP A 65 5.78 7.91 2.32
C ASP A 65 4.78 8.59 1.39
N ARG A 66 3.53 8.11 1.38
CA ARG A 66 2.44 8.73 0.60
C ARG A 66 2.21 10.17 1.05
N ARG A 67 1.69 11.04 0.18
CA ARG A 67 1.24 12.40 0.59
C ARG A 67 0.36 12.35 1.84
N GLY A 68 0.57 13.26 2.78
CA GLY A 68 -0.13 13.28 4.05
C GLY A 68 0.27 12.18 5.04
N HIS A 69 1.35 11.43 4.79
CA HIS A 69 1.84 10.35 5.65
C HIS A 69 3.31 10.56 6.01
N GLY A 70 3.67 10.16 7.23
CA GLY A 70 5.06 10.11 7.68
C GLY A 70 5.82 11.42 7.46
N ARG A 71 6.85 11.36 6.62
CA ARG A 71 7.77 12.48 6.32
C ARG A 71 7.42 13.26 5.05
N SER A 72 6.43 12.79 4.31
CA SER A 72 5.94 13.49 3.12
C SER A 72 5.09 14.71 3.48
N SER A 73 5.00 15.67 2.53
CA SER A 73 4.15 16.84 2.72
C SER A 73 2.68 16.45 2.84
N ASP A 74 1.95 17.23 3.64
CA ASP A 74 0.49 17.20 3.71
C ASP A 74 -0.10 18.38 2.91
N PRO A 75 -0.47 18.17 1.63
CA PRO A 75 -1.01 19.25 0.79
C PRO A 75 -2.49 19.54 1.06
N GLY A 76 -3.17 18.78 1.91
CA GLY A 76 -4.59 18.90 2.20
C GLY A 76 -5.51 18.53 1.02
N ARG A 77 -4.99 17.85 -0.01
CA ARG A 77 -5.72 17.46 -1.24
C ARG A 77 -5.04 16.32 -1.98
N GLY A 78 -5.73 15.74 -2.97
CA GLY A 78 -5.16 14.72 -3.85
C GLY A 78 -5.05 13.35 -3.17
N TYR A 79 -5.98 13.03 -2.29
CA TYR A 79 -6.07 11.73 -1.64
C TYR A 79 -7.02 10.79 -2.38
N ASP A 80 -6.95 10.82 -3.71
CA ASP A 80 -7.66 9.93 -4.63
C ASP A 80 -6.68 9.06 -5.41
N PHE A 81 -7.15 7.94 -5.95
CA PHE A 81 -6.27 6.97 -6.62
C PHE A 81 -5.62 7.51 -7.90
N ASP A 82 -6.23 8.48 -8.58
CA ASP A 82 -5.62 9.09 -9.77
C ASP A 82 -4.38 9.88 -9.38
N THR A 83 -4.51 10.74 -8.38
CA THR A 83 -3.38 11.52 -7.84
C THR A 83 -2.30 10.62 -7.23
N LEU A 84 -2.69 9.54 -6.52
CA LEU A 84 -1.73 8.59 -5.95
C LEU A 84 -0.97 7.81 -7.03
N ALA A 85 -1.61 7.49 -8.15
CA ALA A 85 -0.93 6.90 -9.31
C ALA A 85 0.02 7.89 -9.98
N ASP A 86 -0.32 9.18 -10.04
CA ASP A 86 0.55 10.26 -10.54
C ASP A 86 1.77 10.47 -9.60
N ASP A 87 1.58 10.31 -8.29
CA ASP A 87 2.67 10.30 -7.30
C ASP A 87 3.63 9.13 -7.52
N LEU A 88 3.10 7.93 -7.73
CA LEU A 88 3.89 6.74 -8.04
C LEU A 88 4.70 6.94 -9.33
N GLU A 89 4.09 7.48 -10.40
CA GLU A 89 4.82 7.82 -11.62
C GLU A 89 5.94 8.82 -11.36
N SER A 90 5.70 9.83 -10.51
CA SER A 90 6.74 10.79 -10.13
C SER A 90 7.93 10.10 -9.45
N VAL A 91 7.68 9.11 -8.59
CA VAL A 91 8.73 8.30 -7.95
C VAL A 91 9.48 7.46 -8.96
N LEU A 92 8.78 6.71 -9.82
CA LEU A 92 9.40 5.84 -10.81
C LEU A 92 10.22 6.63 -11.84
N SER A 93 9.74 7.78 -12.27
CA SER A 93 10.43 8.65 -13.21
C SER A 93 11.63 9.34 -12.59
N ALA A 94 11.51 9.92 -11.40
CA ALA A 94 12.60 10.65 -10.75
C ALA A 94 13.81 9.73 -10.42
N LEU A 95 13.55 8.45 -10.11
CA LEU A 95 14.58 7.45 -9.82
C LEU A 95 14.99 6.64 -11.06
N ASP A 96 14.48 6.98 -12.24
CA ASP A 96 14.67 6.28 -13.53
C ASP A 96 14.50 4.76 -13.41
N LEU A 97 13.40 4.33 -12.79
CA LEU A 97 13.13 2.93 -12.55
C LEU A 97 12.41 2.29 -13.76
N SER A 98 12.85 1.08 -14.09
CA SER A 98 12.23 0.21 -15.10
C SER A 98 12.34 -1.26 -14.68
N GLY A 99 11.47 -2.13 -15.21
CA GLY A 99 11.42 -3.53 -14.79
C GLY A 99 11.00 -3.73 -13.34
N VAL A 100 10.26 -2.78 -12.78
CA VAL A 100 9.87 -2.71 -11.37
C VAL A 100 8.94 -3.86 -10.98
N THR A 101 9.14 -4.41 -9.80
CA THR A 101 8.12 -5.18 -9.09
C THR A 101 7.45 -4.26 -8.07
N LEU A 102 6.16 -3.94 -8.28
CA LEU A 102 5.37 -3.23 -7.27
C LEU A 102 4.99 -4.21 -6.15
N VAL A 103 5.17 -3.79 -4.90
CA VAL A 103 4.75 -4.54 -3.70
C VAL A 103 3.76 -3.67 -2.95
N ALA A 104 2.46 -3.93 -3.13
CA ALA A 104 1.39 -3.05 -2.71
C ALA A 104 0.57 -3.65 -1.57
N HIS A 105 0.62 -3.04 -0.38
CA HIS A 105 -0.12 -3.50 0.79
C HIS A 105 -1.46 -2.77 0.94
N SER A 106 -2.53 -3.54 1.17
CA SER A 106 -3.84 -3.02 1.58
C SER A 106 -4.42 -2.02 0.57
N ILE A 107 -4.69 -0.77 0.96
CA ILE A 107 -5.20 0.30 0.08
C ILE A 107 -4.26 0.57 -1.12
N ALA A 108 -2.97 0.37 -0.96
CA ALA A 108 -2.01 0.57 -2.05
C ALA A 108 -2.22 -0.38 -3.22
N SER A 109 -3.01 -1.44 -3.05
CA SER A 109 -3.47 -2.26 -4.18
C SER A 109 -4.24 -1.43 -5.21
N GLY A 110 -5.08 -0.49 -4.76
CA GLY A 110 -5.78 0.45 -5.65
C GLY A 110 -4.84 1.42 -6.36
N GLU A 111 -3.77 1.89 -5.69
CA GLU A 111 -2.74 2.73 -6.33
C GLU A 111 -2.03 1.97 -7.46
N ALA A 112 -1.62 0.73 -7.19
CA ALA A 112 -0.95 -0.10 -8.18
C ALA A 112 -1.85 -0.42 -9.38
N VAL A 113 -3.12 -0.76 -9.15
CA VAL A 113 -4.12 -1.02 -10.21
C VAL A 113 -4.33 0.25 -11.02
N ARG A 114 -4.57 1.40 -10.39
CA ARG A 114 -4.79 2.67 -11.07
C ARG A 114 -3.56 3.11 -11.85
N TYR A 115 -2.36 2.90 -11.31
CA TYR A 115 -1.11 3.16 -12.03
C TYR A 115 -1.04 2.33 -13.32
N LEU A 116 -1.23 1.01 -13.22
CA LEU A 116 -1.14 0.11 -14.37
C LEU A 116 -2.17 0.44 -15.47
N THR A 117 -3.36 0.89 -15.10
CA THR A 117 -4.39 1.25 -16.08
C THR A 117 -4.20 2.65 -16.68
N ARG A 118 -3.57 3.60 -15.97
CA ARG A 118 -3.31 4.96 -16.48
C ARG A 118 -2.01 5.08 -17.24
N TYR A 119 -0.94 4.47 -16.74
CA TYR A 119 0.42 4.58 -17.28
C TYR A 119 0.89 3.34 -18.02
N GLY A 120 0.13 2.23 -17.93
CA GLY A 120 0.52 0.96 -18.53
C GLY A 120 1.65 0.27 -17.77
N SER A 121 2.21 -0.77 -18.40
CA SER A 121 3.22 -1.64 -17.80
C SER A 121 4.66 -1.35 -18.26
N ALA A 122 4.91 -0.27 -19.00
CA ALA A 122 6.24 -0.02 -19.57
C ALA A 122 7.38 0.01 -18.53
N ARG A 123 7.11 0.50 -17.32
CA ARG A 123 8.07 0.52 -16.21
C ARG A 123 7.91 -0.65 -15.23
N VAL A 124 6.76 -1.35 -15.26
CA VAL A 124 6.39 -2.37 -14.26
C VAL A 124 6.41 -3.75 -14.89
N ALA A 125 7.27 -4.62 -14.37
CA ALA A 125 7.39 -6.01 -14.82
C ALA A 125 6.43 -6.96 -14.09
N ARG A 126 6.07 -6.66 -12.83
CA ARG A 126 5.25 -7.52 -11.95
C ARG A 126 4.55 -6.71 -10.87
N VAL A 127 3.51 -7.29 -10.29
CA VAL A 127 2.88 -6.72 -9.09
C VAL A 127 2.60 -7.82 -8.05
N ALA A 128 2.99 -7.56 -6.80
CA ALA A 128 2.64 -8.36 -5.64
C ALA A 128 1.65 -7.58 -4.75
N PHE A 129 0.44 -8.08 -4.61
CA PHE A 129 -0.59 -7.54 -3.74
C PHE A 129 -0.52 -8.23 -2.38
N ILE A 130 -0.28 -7.46 -1.34
CA ILE A 130 -0.13 -7.94 0.04
C ILE A 130 -1.38 -7.54 0.81
N ALA A 131 -2.22 -8.50 1.20
CA ALA A 131 -3.53 -8.24 1.82
C ALA A 131 -4.31 -7.12 1.11
N PRO A 132 -4.57 -7.21 -0.22
CA PRO A 132 -5.25 -6.14 -0.95
C PRO A 132 -6.60 -5.82 -0.31
N ALA A 133 -6.88 -4.54 -0.08
CA ALA A 133 -8.10 -4.06 0.56
C ALA A 133 -8.94 -3.15 -0.35
N ALA A 134 -8.31 -2.39 -1.25
CA ALA A 134 -9.01 -1.48 -2.14
C ALA A 134 -9.62 -2.17 -3.38
N THR A 135 -9.37 -3.44 -3.55
CA THR A 135 -9.82 -4.24 -4.70
C THR A 135 -10.58 -5.48 -4.19
N PRO A 136 -11.66 -5.89 -4.88
CA PRO A 136 -12.21 -5.40 -6.15
C PRO A 136 -13.21 -4.24 -6.01
N TYR A 137 -14.24 -4.36 -5.17
CA TYR A 137 -15.27 -3.38 -4.85
C TYR A 137 -15.91 -3.74 -3.52
N LEU A 138 -15.92 -2.81 -2.60
CA LEU A 138 -16.31 -3.10 -1.22
C LEU A 138 -17.79 -2.83 -0.95
N LEU A 139 -18.40 -1.86 -1.63
CA LEU A 139 -19.80 -1.50 -1.37
C LEU A 139 -20.77 -2.57 -1.86
N LYS A 140 -21.78 -2.83 -1.06
CA LYS A 140 -22.94 -3.62 -1.46
C LYS A 140 -23.81 -2.80 -2.41
N THR A 141 -24.03 -3.37 -3.59
CA THR A 141 -24.86 -2.83 -4.67
C THR A 141 -25.63 -3.99 -5.32
N ASP A 142 -26.55 -3.68 -6.22
CA ASP A 142 -27.31 -4.72 -6.95
C ASP A 142 -26.39 -5.67 -7.74
N ASP A 143 -25.26 -5.15 -8.26
CA ASP A 143 -24.25 -5.92 -9.00
C ASP A 143 -23.08 -6.40 -8.11
N ASN A 144 -23.09 -6.06 -6.81
CA ASN A 144 -22.16 -6.56 -5.79
C ASN A 144 -22.93 -6.94 -4.49
N PRO A 145 -23.81 -7.96 -4.52
CA PRO A 145 -24.67 -8.30 -3.39
C PRO A 145 -23.92 -8.80 -2.14
N ASN A 146 -22.67 -9.25 -2.31
CA ASN A 146 -21.81 -9.72 -1.22
C ASN A 146 -20.95 -8.61 -0.61
N GLY A 147 -21.08 -7.39 -1.10
CA GLY A 147 -20.38 -6.22 -0.55
C GLY A 147 -20.86 -5.84 0.85
N ILE A 148 -20.21 -4.88 1.44
CA ILE A 148 -20.47 -4.35 2.78
C ILE A 148 -21.44 -3.17 2.68
N ASP A 149 -22.41 -3.11 3.57
CA ASP A 149 -23.41 -2.03 3.61
C ASP A 149 -22.72 -0.65 3.81
N ALA A 150 -23.15 0.33 3.03
CA ALA A 150 -22.62 1.70 3.09
C ALA A 150 -22.72 2.31 4.50
N ALA A 151 -23.76 1.97 5.27
CA ALA A 151 -23.95 2.46 6.62
C ALA A 151 -22.84 2.02 7.59
N LEU A 152 -22.25 0.81 7.40
CA LEU A 152 -21.15 0.33 8.21
C LEU A 152 -19.87 1.13 7.94
N PHE A 153 -19.60 1.45 6.68
CA PHE A 153 -18.48 2.32 6.32
C PHE A 153 -18.64 3.73 6.88
N GLU A 154 -19.85 4.27 6.83
CA GLU A 154 -20.15 5.60 7.39
C GLU A 154 -19.94 5.62 8.91
N GLN A 155 -20.43 4.61 9.63
CA GLN A 155 -20.17 4.47 11.07
C GLN A 155 -18.68 4.40 11.39
N GLY A 156 -17.91 3.63 10.61
CA GLY A 156 -16.46 3.55 10.75
C GLY A 156 -15.79 4.91 10.56
N ARG A 157 -16.16 5.67 9.50
CA ARG A 157 -15.60 7.01 9.26
C ARG A 157 -15.99 8.02 10.34
N LEU A 158 -17.19 7.95 10.87
CA LEU A 158 -17.62 8.77 12.00
C LEU A 158 -16.81 8.45 13.26
N ALA A 159 -16.53 7.20 13.54
CA ALA A 159 -15.66 6.82 14.66
C ALA A 159 -14.23 7.37 14.47
N LEU A 160 -13.66 7.20 13.28
CA LEU A 160 -12.35 7.76 12.90
C LEU A 160 -12.31 9.29 13.08
N SER A 161 -13.34 10.00 12.62
CA SER A 161 -13.40 11.47 12.71
C SER A 161 -13.51 11.99 14.14
N ARG A 162 -14.08 11.19 15.05
CA ARG A 162 -14.23 11.55 16.47
C ARG A 162 -12.95 11.38 17.25
N SER A 163 -12.28 10.24 17.10
CA SER A 163 -11.04 9.94 17.77
C SER A 163 -10.26 8.87 17.02
N PHE A 164 -9.35 9.29 16.16
CA PHE A 164 -8.44 8.39 15.45
C PHE A 164 -7.54 7.59 16.40
N PRO A 165 -6.96 8.18 17.48
CA PRO A 165 -6.17 7.43 18.45
C PRO A 165 -6.95 6.29 19.12
N ASP A 166 -8.18 6.55 19.59
CA ASP A 166 -9.02 5.51 20.23
C ASP A 166 -9.39 4.41 19.24
N TRP A 167 -9.70 4.80 17.99
CA TRP A 167 -10.02 3.83 16.94
C TRP A 167 -8.84 2.91 16.64
N ILE A 168 -7.62 3.46 16.52
CA ILE A 168 -6.40 2.67 16.29
C ILE A 168 -6.14 1.73 17.47
N GLU A 169 -6.19 2.20 18.69
CA GLU A 169 -5.96 1.37 19.88
C GLU A 169 -6.91 0.18 19.93
N ALA A 170 -8.19 0.40 19.59
CA ALA A 170 -9.20 -0.66 19.54
C ALA A 170 -8.97 -1.69 18.43
N ASN A 171 -8.34 -1.27 17.30
CA ASN A 171 -8.19 -2.12 16.11
C ASN A 171 -6.75 -2.67 15.91
N ALA A 172 -5.78 -2.23 16.70
CA ALA A 172 -4.38 -2.63 16.53
C ALA A 172 -4.15 -4.14 16.77
N ALA A 173 -4.76 -4.73 17.80
CA ALA A 173 -4.60 -6.15 18.07
C ALA A 173 -5.24 -7.04 16.98
N PRO A 174 -6.49 -6.80 16.53
CA PRO A 174 -7.09 -7.52 15.40
C PRO A 174 -6.31 -7.37 14.09
N TYR A 175 -5.64 -6.25 13.88
CA TYR A 175 -4.84 -6.00 12.68
C TYR A 175 -3.70 -7.02 12.50
N PHE A 176 -2.97 -7.35 13.56
CA PHE A 176 -1.88 -8.32 13.50
C PHE A 176 -2.34 -9.76 13.72
N GLY A 177 -3.50 -9.96 14.35
CA GLY A 177 -3.96 -11.27 14.78
C GLY A 177 -3.44 -11.67 16.16
N PRO A 178 -3.77 -12.88 16.64
CA PRO A 178 -3.47 -13.32 18.00
C PRO A 178 -1.97 -13.55 18.22
N GLY A 179 -1.51 -13.36 19.47
CA GLY A 179 -0.16 -13.73 19.90
C GLY A 179 0.91 -12.68 19.64
N VAL A 180 0.59 -11.53 19.08
CA VAL A 180 1.55 -10.44 18.88
C VAL A 180 1.77 -9.68 20.19
N SER A 181 3.04 -9.44 20.55
CA SER A 181 3.40 -8.69 21.75
C SER A 181 3.07 -7.20 21.61
N ARG A 182 3.10 -6.45 22.74
CA ARG A 182 2.76 -5.03 22.77
C ARG A 182 3.69 -4.17 21.91
N ALA A 183 4.98 -4.49 21.83
CA ALA A 183 5.95 -3.64 21.15
C ALA A 183 5.71 -3.43 19.65
N PRO A 184 5.41 -4.46 18.82
CA PRO A 184 4.99 -4.27 17.43
C PRO A 184 3.68 -3.47 17.29
N LEU A 185 2.72 -3.66 18.18
CA LEU A 185 1.48 -2.89 18.18
C LEU A 185 1.77 -1.40 18.39
N ASP A 186 2.58 -1.06 19.42
CA ASP A 186 2.98 0.32 19.70
C ASP A 186 3.78 0.94 18.56
N TRP A 187 4.61 0.15 17.87
CA TRP A 187 5.35 0.60 16.72
C TRP A 187 4.40 0.96 15.55
N ALA A 188 3.45 0.10 15.23
CA ALA A 188 2.46 0.35 14.18
C ALA A 188 1.56 1.55 14.53
N ILE A 189 1.07 1.64 15.78
CA ILE A 189 0.26 2.78 16.25
C ILE A 189 1.02 4.10 16.07
N ARG A 190 2.31 4.15 16.45
CA ARG A 190 3.13 5.36 16.26
C ARG A 190 3.28 5.75 14.79
N MET A 191 3.40 4.79 13.86
CA MET A 191 3.42 5.08 12.43
C MET A 191 2.08 5.64 11.96
N MET A 192 0.98 4.98 12.33
CA MET A 192 -0.36 5.37 11.93
C MET A 192 -0.73 6.79 12.37
N LEU A 193 -0.31 7.17 13.59
CA LEU A 193 -0.54 8.51 14.15
C LEU A 193 0.27 9.62 13.47
N GLN A 194 1.20 9.30 12.57
CA GLN A 194 1.91 10.29 11.74
C GLN A 194 1.15 10.65 10.45
N THR A 195 -0.07 10.16 10.30
CA THR A 195 -0.89 10.44 9.12
C THR A 195 -1.76 11.67 9.35
N SER A 196 -1.84 12.53 8.35
CA SER A 196 -2.79 13.65 8.32
C SER A 196 -4.21 13.15 8.53
N HIS A 197 -4.95 13.82 9.41
CA HIS A 197 -6.34 13.48 9.69
C HIS A 197 -7.22 13.54 8.43
N GLN A 198 -6.98 14.54 7.58
CA GLN A 198 -7.70 14.70 6.31
C GLN A 198 -7.34 13.57 5.33
N ALA A 199 -6.05 13.25 5.18
CA ALA A 199 -5.60 12.14 4.33
C ALA A 199 -6.22 10.81 4.78
N MET A 200 -6.23 10.55 6.08
CA MET A 200 -6.79 9.34 6.67
C MET A 200 -8.29 9.18 6.33
N LEU A 201 -9.10 10.24 6.51
CA LEU A 201 -10.53 10.21 6.24
C LEU A 201 -10.85 10.06 4.74
N GLU A 202 -10.17 10.83 3.88
CA GLU A 202 -10.39 10.79 2.43
C GLU A 202 -9.97 9.44 1.84
N LEU A 203 -8.83 8.88 2.25
CA LEU A 203 -8.42 7.56 1.80
C LEU A 203 -9.39 6.46 2.24
N ALA A 204 -9.91 6.52 3.47
CA ALA A 204 -10.96 5.59 3.91
C ALA A 204 -12.22 5.70 3.05
N ARG A 205 -12.58 6.92 2.61
CA ARG A 205 -13.71 7.15 1.71
C ARG A 205 -13.46 6.60 0.31
N VAL A 206 -12.36 7.00 -0.34
CA VAL A 206 -12.10 6.63 -1.74
C VAL A 206 -11.88 5.13 -1.90
N GLN A 207 -11.24 4.47 -0.93
CA GLN A 207 -11.11 3.01 -0.90
C GLN A 207 -12.47 2.31 -0.95
N THR A 208 -13.46 2.87 -0.24
CA THR A 208 -14.79 2.28 -0.15
C THR A 208 -15.59 2.41 -1.44
N ILE A 209 -15.51 3.59 -2.09
CA ILE A 209 -16.39 3.92 -3.22
C ILE A 209 -15.80 3.58 -4.59
N THR A 210 -14.51 3.24 -4.66
CA THR A 210 -13.86 2.95 -5.94
C THR A 210 -14.08 1.49 -6.34
N ASP A 211 -14.62 1.29 -7.52
CA ASP A 211 -14.80 -0.03 -8.12
C ASP A 211 -13.66 -0.31 -9.11
N PHE A 212 -12.79 -1.25 -8.73
CA PHE A 212 -11.65 -1.65 -9.56
C PHE A 212 -11.90 -2.91 -10.40
N ARG A 213 -13.10 -3.50 -10.39
CA ARG A 213 -13.37 -4.78 -11.08
C ARG A 213 -13.01 -4.75 -12.57
N ALA A 214 -13.39 -3.67 -13.26
CA ALA A 214 -13.08 -3.50 -14.66
C ALA A 214 -11.59 -3.23 -14.96
N GLU A 215 -10.87 -2.64 -14.01
CA GLU A 215 -9.45 -2.35 -14.12
C GLU A 215 -8.60 -3.59 -13.82
N LEU A 216 -8.97 -4.38 -12.82
CA LEU A 216 -8.30 -5.65 -12.48
C LEU A 216 -8.27 -6.61 -13.65
N ALA A 217 -9.36 -6.69 -14.42
CA ALA A 217 -9.46 -7.54 -15.61
C ALA A 217 -8.51 -7.13 -16.76
N LYS A 218 -7.93 -5.93 -16.69
CA LYS A 218 -7.00 -5.39 -17.70
C LYS A 218 -5.52 -5.50 -17.28
N ILE A 219 -5.23 -6.04 -16.09
CA ILE A 219 -3.84 -6.21 -15.65
C ILE A 219 -3.22 -7.36 -16.43
N GLU A 220 -2.17 -7.07 -17.19
CA GLU A 220 -1.46 -8.04 -18.04
C GLU A 220 -0.13 -8.50 -17.44
N VAL A 221 0.41 -7.79 -16.43
CA VAL A 221 1.67 -8.17 -15.80
C VAL A 221 1.47 -9.35 -14.84
N PRO A 222 2.46 -10.24 -14.70
CA PRO A 222 2.43 -11.28 -13.68
C PRO A 222 2.04 -10.73 -12.31
N SER A 223 1.01 -11.33 -11.71
CA SER A 223 0.41 -10.84 -10.47
C SER A 223 0.38 -11.92 -9.41
N LEU A 224 0.86 -11.56 -8.21
CA LEU A 224 0.87 -12.43 -7.03
C LEU A 224 0.03 -11.80 -5.92
N ILE A 225 -0.91 -12.54 -5.37
CA ILE A 225 -1.68 -12.14 -4.21
C ILE A 225 -1.22 -12.96 -2.99
N LEU A 226 -0.80 -12.29 -1.94
CA LEU A 226 -0.45 -12.87 -0.65
C LEU A 226 -1.44 -12.36 0.39
N HIS A 227 -2.15 -13.25 1.10
CA HIS A 227 -3.22 -12.83 1.99
C HIS A 227 -3.36 -13.77 3.19
N GLY A 228 -3.62 -13.19 4.39
CA GLY A 228 -3.90 -13.94 5.59
C GLY A 228 -5.35 -14.41 5.68
N ASP A 229 -5.60 -15.64 6.14
CA ASP A 229 -6.97 -16.17 6.31
C ASP A 229 -7.68 -15.65 7.56
N ARG A 230 -6.96 -14.95 8.45
CA ARG A 230 -7.48 -14.29 9.65
C ARG A 230 -7.47 -12.77 9.55
N ASP A 231 -7.40 -12.24 8.33
CA ASP A 231 -7.43 -10.81 8.09
C ASP A 231 -8.82 -10.23 8.42
N ALA A 232 -8.90 -9.51 9.55
CA ALA A 232 -10.13 -8.86 9.99
C ALA A 232 -10.32 -7.46 9.35
N SER A 233 -9.26 -6.86 8.82
CA SER A 233 -9.29 -5.53 8.20
C SER A 233 -9.73 -5.59 6.73
N ALA A 234 -9.28 -6.63 6.02
CA ALA A 234 -9.63 -6.89 4.63
C ALA A 234 -9.90 -8.40 4.45
N PRO A 235 -11.10 -8.87 4.80
CA PRO A 235 -11.41 -10.30 4.79
C PRO A 235 -11.08 -10.95 3.43
N LEU A 236 -10.30 -12.04 3.46
CA LEU A 236 -9.80 -12.76 2.27
C LEU A 236 -10.91 -13.02 1.24
N GLU A 237 -12.10 -13.45 1.70
CA GLU A 237 -13.22 -13.82 0.84
C GLU A 237 -13.86 -12.61 0.13
N LEU A 238 -13.72 -11.41 0.71
CA LEU A 238 -14.26 -10.17 0.15
C LEU A 238 -13.24 -9.40 -0.69
N THR A 239 -11.95 -9.66 -0.53
CA THR A 239 -10.88 -8.85 -1.13
C THR A 239 -9.86 -9.68 -1.90
N GLY A 240 -8.99 -10.42 -1.25
CA GLY A 240 -7.87 -11.12 -1.89
C GLY A 240 -8.30 -12.19 -2.89
N ARG A 241 -9.31 -12.99 -2.55
CA ARG A 241 -9.81 -14.07 -3.43
C ARG A 241 -10.51 -13.50 -4.68
N PRO A 242 -11.43 -12.53 -4.57
CA PRO A 242 -12.00 -11.88 -5.75
C PRO A 242 -10.95 -11.12 -6.58
N THR A 243 -9.97 -10.48 -5.96
CA THR A 243 -8.86 -9.83 -6.67
C THR A 243 -8.11 -10.84 -7.54
N ALA A 244 -7.75 -11.98 -6.98
CA ALA A 244 -7.07 -13.04 -7.72
C ALA A 244 -7.93 -13.62 -8.86
N ALA A 245 -9.23 -13.74 -8.65
CA ALA A 245 -10.16 -14.26 -9.67
C ALA A 245 -10.36 -13.29 -10.84
N LEU A 246 -10.23 -11.97 -10.61
CA LEU A 246 -10.44 -10.94 -11.63
C LEU A 246 -9.17 -10.65 -12.46
N ILE A 247 -7.97 -10.88 -11.93
CA ILE A 247 -6.72 -10.64 -12.65
C ILE A 247 -6.35 -11.90 -13.48
N PRO A 248 -6.24 -11.81 -14.80
CA PRO A 248 -5.85 -12.96 -15.62
C PRO A 248 -4.51 -13.55 -15.21
N GLY A 249 -4.48 -14.86 -14.93
CA GLY A 249 -3.24 -15.58 -14.59
C GLY A 249 -2.64 -15.25 -13.23
N ALA A 250 -3.35 -14.55 -12.35
CA ALA A 250 -2.86 -14.23 -11.02
C ALA A 250 -2.75 -15.49 -10.12
N SER A 251 -1.77 -15.50 -9.25
CA SER A 251 -1.58 -16.54 -8.23
C SER A 251 -1.99 -16.03 -6.86
N LEU A 252 -2.70 -16.84 -6.07
CA LEU A 252 -3.08 -16.54 -4.69
C LEU A 252 -2.40 -17.52 -3.73
N HIS A 253 -1.65 -17.00 -2.77
CA HIS A 253 -1.06 -17.78 -1.68
C HIS A 253 -1.64 -17.31 -0.35
N VAL A 254 -2.27 -18.23 0.37
CA VAL A 254 -2.90 -17.94 1.67
C VAL A 254 -1.92 -18.23 2.80
N TYR A 255 -1.86 -17.32 3.76
CA TYR A 255 -1.08 -17.41 4.99
C TYR A 255 -2.02 -17.83 6.12
N GLU A 256 -1.93 -19.07 6.50
CA GLU A 256 -2.76 -19.65 7.57
C GLU A 256 -2.47 -18.98 8.92
N GLY A 257 -3.53 -18.60 9.63
CA GLY A 257 -3.47 -17.93 10.92
C GLY A 257 -3.06 -16.45 10.87
N ALA A 258 -2.75 -15.90 9.70
CA ALA A 258 -2.22 -14.56 9.56
C ALA A 258 -3.30 -13.49 9.49
N GLY A 259 -3.10 -12.35 10.20
CA GLY A 259 -3.90 -11.14 10.13
C GLY A 259 -3.44 -10.20 9.02
N HIS A 260 -3.99 -9.00 8.98
CA HIS A 260 -3.66 -7.96 7.99
C HIS A 260 -2.20 -7.51 8.05
N GLY A 261 -1.62 -7.46 9.26
CA GLY A 261 -0.24 -7.07 9.54
C GLY A 261 0.79 -8.19 9.33
N PHE A 262 0.53 -9.18 8.49
CA PHE A 262 1.45 -10.31 8.31
C PHE A 262 2.78 -9.94 7.63
N TYR A 263 2.88 -8.77 7.03
CA TYR A 263 4.16 -8.22 6.56
C TYR A 263 5.21 -8.15 7.69
N PHE A 264 4.76 -8.04 8.93
CA PHE A 264 5.59 -8.10 10.12
C PHE A 264 5.61 -9.50 10.75
N THR A 265 4.44 -10.09 11.05
CA THR A 265 4.35 -11.35 11.78
C THR A 265 4.85 -12.56 10.99
N HIS A 266 4.86 -12.47 9.67
CA HIS A 266 5.33 -13.52 8.74
C HIS A 266 6.38 -12.95 7.76
N ALA A 267 7.21 -12.02 8.23
CA ALA A 267 8.15 -11.27 7.38
C ALA A 267 9.08 -12.19 6.58
N GLU A 268 9.66 -13.21 7.22
CA GLU A 268 10.56 -14.15 6.53
C GLU A 268 9.84 -14.90 5.39
N ARG A 269 8.66 -15.47 5.66
CA ARG A 269 7.88 -16.18 4.64
C ARG A 269 7.44 -15.23 3.51
N LEU A 270 7.12 -13.97 3.83
CA LEU A 270 6.80 -12.95 2.84
C LEU A 270 8.02 -12.67 1.94
N ASN A 271 9.20 -12.48 2.53
CA ASN A 271 10.43 -12.25 1.79
C ASN A 271 10.77 -13.41 0.85
N GLN A 272 10.62 -14.66 1.33
CA GLN A 272 10.78 -15.86 0.50
C GLN A 272 9.78 -15.89 -0.66
N GLY A 273 8.52 -15.53 -0.41
CA GLY A 273 7.47 -15.44 -1.43
C GLY A 273 7.79 -14.39 -2.51
N LEU A 274 8.29 -13.23 -2.09
CA LEU A 274 8.73 -12.17 -3.02
C LEU A 274 9.93 -12.62 -3.86
N LEU A 275 10.94 -13.25 -3.25
CA LEU A 275 12.10 -13.78 -3.98
C LEU A 275 11.70 -14.86 -4.99
N ALA A 276 10.84 -15.79 -4.59
CA ALA A 276 10.31 -16.81 -5.50
C ALA A 276 9.56 -16.19 -6.68
N PHE A 277 8.77 -15.14 -6.44
CA PHE A 277 8.06 -14.40 -7.48
C PHE A 277 9.01 -13.67 -8.44
N LEU A 278 10.20 -13.27 -7.99
CA LEU A 278 11.27 -12.75 -8.83
C LEU A 278 12.01 -13.85 -9.61
N GLY A 279 11.68 -15.13 -9.43
CA GLY A 279 12.39 -16.26 -10.02
C GLY A 279 13.71 -16.58 -9.32
N ARG A 280 13.86 -16.20 -8.05
CA ARG A 280 15.05 -16.43 -7.24
C ARG A 280 14.82 -17.52 -6.20
N GLN A 281 15.84 -18.31 -5.91
CA GLN A 281 15.75 -19.25 -4.78
C GLN A 281 15.92 -18.49 -3.46
N PRO A 282 15.11 -18.83 -2.43
CA PRO A 282 15.39 -18.37 -1.08
C PRO A 282 16.79 -18.82 -0.67
N ALA A 283 17.52 -17.93 0.01
CA ALA A 283 18.85 -18.22 0.55
C ALA A 283 18.78 -19.22 1.70
#